data_b584140d343b09a178599c21f21a883d
#
_entry.id   b584140d343b09a178599c21f21a883d
#
_cell.length_a   1.000
_cell.length_b   1.000
_cell.length_c   1.000
_cell.angle_alpha   90.00
_cell.angle_beta   90.00
_cell.angle_gamma   90.00
#
_symmetry.space_group_name_H-M   'P 1'
#
loop_
_entity.id
_entity.type
_entity.pdbx_description
1 polymer ?
#
loop_
_entity_poly.entity_id
_entity_poly.type
_entity_poly.pdbx_seq_one_letter_code
_entity_poly.pdbx_strand_id
1 'polypeptide(L)'
;MEEILKIFVRVNSGGLVLQKSDLLMSLLDLTWNDIQPELQTIVPEINDKRPFVFTRDDVLKSLLLAEGAETRFDKLVNDRKQLEQLAKKLPAHIPTMKRAWQMLGVILQDDCKIHSERFFRGGHNSLLPFVLFLSQHEQLSNGDKRKIVLGIYLAIMSGVFSGAEARMGSFAKNKGSAASSFPLEQLVALVKREYGVKSLDDLLRSISILP
;
A
#
# COMPACT_ATOMS: atom_id res chain seq x y z
N MET A 1 20.90 3.59 -18.30
CA MET A 1 20.29 4.03 -17.03
C MET A 1 20.67 5.48 -16.67
N GLU A 2 21.94 5.81 -16.69
CA GLU A 2 22.41 7.18 -16.45
C GLU A 2 21.78 8.20 -17.41
N GLU A 3 21.56 7.82 -18.67
CA GLU A 3 20.84 8.65 -19.65
C GLU A 3 19.37 8.85 -19.30
N ILE A 4 18.66 7.80 -18.82
CA ILE A 4 17.25 7.89 -18.40
C ILE A 4 17.14 8.82 -17.19
N LEU A 5 18.06 8.71 -16.24
CA LEU A 5 18.10 9.59 -15.08
C LEU A 5 18.40 11.05 -15.50
N LYS A 6 19.31 11.27 -16.46
CA LYS A 6 19.60 12.59 -17.04
C LYS A 6 18.40 13.16 -17.78
N ILE A 7 17.67 12.33 -18.55
CA ILE A 7 16.42 12.73 -19.21
C ILE A 7 15.36 13.11 -18.16
N PHE A 8 15.18 12.30 -17.11
CA PHE A 8 14.24 12.58 -16.02
C PHE A 8 14.53 13.91 -15.32
N VAL A 9 15.80 14.16 -14.96
CA VAL A 9 16.22 15.43 -14.35
C VAL A 9 15.98 16.59 -15.32
N ARG A 10 16.29 16.43 -16.61
CA ARG A 10 16.14 17.47 -17.64
C ARG A 10 14.67 17.79 -17.92
N VAL A 11 13.80 16.78 -17.97
CA VAL A 11 12.34 16.95 -18.16
C VAL A 11 11.72 17.66 -16.96
N ASN A 12 12.11 17.28 -15.73
CA ASN A 12 11.65 17.97 -14.51
C ASN A 12 12.16 19.43 -14.45
N SER A 13 13.35 19.71 -14.97
CA SER A 13 13.88 21.08 -15.08
C SER A 13 13.18 21.89 -16.17
N GLY A 14 12.54 21.23 -17.14
CA GLY A 14 11.78 21.85 -18.24
C GLY A 14 10.31 22.14 -17.95
N GLY A 15 9.85 21.96 -16.68
CA GLY A 15 8.48 22.30 -16.26
C GLY A 15 7.45 21.16 -16.32
N LEU A 16 7.81 20.00 -16.86
CA LEU A 16 7.01 18.76 -16.76
C LEU A 16 7.48 17.96 -15.54
N VAL A 17 6.68 17.95 -14.46
CA VAL A 17 7.00 17.19 -13.24
C VAL A 17 6.67 15.72 -13.47
N LEU A 18 7.67 14.92 -13.89
CA LEU A 18 7.56 13.47 -13.89
C LEU A 18 7.62 12.95 -12.46
N GLN A 19 6.69 12.07 -12.11
CA GLN A 19 6.64 11.42 -10.80
C GLN A 19 7.76 10.37 -10.70
N LYS A 20 8.26 10.14 -9.48
CA LYS A 20 9.25 9.06 -9.24
C LYS A 20 8.70 7.67 -9.58
N SER A 21 7.39 7.50 -9.48
CA SER A 21 6.69 6.29 -9.93
C SER A 21 6.79 6.09 -11.44
N ASP A 22 6.71 7.16 -12.24
CA ASP A 22 6.84 7.05 -13.70
C ASP A 22 8.26 6.62 -14.12
N LEU A 23 9.27 7.12 -13.41
CA LEU A 23 10.64 6.67 -13.62
C LEU A 23 10.81 5.20 -13.23
N LEU A 24 10.31 4.80 -12.06
CA LEU A 24 10.36 3.41 -11.61
C LEU A 24 9.65 2.48 -12.60
N MET A 25 8.47 2.86 -13.08
CA MET A 25 7.70 2.11 -14.07
C MET A 25 8.49 1.95 -15.38
N SER A 26 9.11 3.02 -15.87
CA SER A 26 9.92 2.96 -17.09
C SER A 26 11.15 2.04 -16.93
N LEU A 27 11.74 1.99 -15.73
CA LEU A 27 12.87 1.11 -15.45
C LEU A 27 12.44 -0.35 -15.31
N LEU A 28 11.28 -0.63 -14.71
CA LEU A 28 10.71 -1.97 -14.62
C LEU A 28 10.29 -2.50 -15.99
N ASP A 29 9.75 -1.63 -16.86
CA ASP A 29 9.30 -1.96 -18.20
C ASP A 29 10.44 -2.47 -19.10
N LEU A 30 11.68 -2.05 -18.84
CA LEU A 30 12.86 -2.57 -19.55
C LEU A 30 13.09 -4.08 -19.36
N THR A 31 12.56 -4.66 -18.28
CA THR A 31 12.74 -6.08 -17.95
C THR A 31 11.41 -6.83 -17.89
N TRP A 32 10.35 -6.15 -17.52
CA TRP A 32 8.98 -6.64 -17.46
C TRP A 32 8.14 -5.84 -18.48
N ASN A 33 8.19 -6.25 -19.74
CA ASN A 33 7.58 -5.52 -20.86
C ASN A 33 6.06 -5.36 -20.76
N ASP A 34 5.39 -6.22 -19.98
CA ASP A 34 3.93 -6.22 -19.83
C ASP A 34 3.43 -5.46 -18.58
N ILE A 35 4.32 -4.82 -17.80
CA ILE A 35 3.92 -4.16 -16.56
C ILE A 35 2.87 -3.07 -16.78
N GLN A 36 3.05 -2.24 -17.81
CA GLN A 36 2.12 -1.15 -18.07
C GLN A 36 0.75 -1.66 -18.55
N PRO A 37 0.67 -2.56 -19.57
CA PRO A 37 -0.58 -3.20 -19.97
C PRO A 37 -1.30 -3.91 -18.80
N GLU A 38 -0.56 -4.64 -17.97
CA GLU A 38 -1.14 -5.35 -16.83
C GLU A 38 -1.75 -4.39 -15.80
N LEU A 39 -1.04 -3.33 -15.41
CA LEU A 39 -1.56 -2.33 -14.48
C LEU A 39 -2.71 -1.51 -15.08
N GLN A 40 -2.70 -1.25 -16.40
CA GLN A 40 -3.82 -0.60 -17.09
C GLN A 40 -5.09 -1.44 -17.07
N THR A 41 -4.97 -2.76 -16.99
CA THR A 41 -6.11 -3.69 -16.85
C THR A 41 -6.57 -3.80 -15.39
N ILE A 42 -5.64 -3.94 -14.46
CA ILE A 42 -5.94 -4.19 -13.05
C ILE A 42 -6.60 -2.98 -12.38
N VAL A 43 -6.06 -1.78 -12.62
CA VAL A 43 -6.54 -0.57 -11.93
C VAL A 43 -8.02 -0.29 -12.17
N PRO A 44 -8.57 -0.34 -13.40
CA PRO A 44 -10.01 -0.24 -13.61
C PRO A 44 -10.81 -1.33 -12.90
N GLU A 45 -10.32 -2.57 -12.91
CA GLU A 45 -11.05 -3.70 -12.34
C GLU A 45 -11.15 -3.64 -10.80
N ILE A 46 -10.11 -3.18 -10.11
CA ILE A 46 -10.15 -3.04 -8.63
C ILE A 46 -11.01 -1.84 -8.20
N ASN A 47 -11.22 -0.89 -9.11
CA ASN A 47 -12.01 0.33 -8.90
C ASN A 47 -13.46 0.21 -9.38
N ASP A 48 -13.84 -0.90 -10.04
CA ASP A 48 -15.19 -1.03 -10.58
C ASP A 48 -16.25 -0.83 -9.49
N LYS A 49 -17.16 0.13 -9.74
CA LYS A 49 -18.27 0.50 -8.84
C LYS A 49 -17.84 0.93 -7.43
N ARG A 50 -16.61 1.45 -7.26
CA ARG A 50 -16.11 1.94 -5.97
C ARG A 50 -16.29 3.45 -5.84
N PRO A 51 -16.60 3.97 -4.64
CA PRO A 51 -16.70 5.41 -4.36
C PRO A 51 -15.34 6.07 -4.07
N PHE A 52 -14.25 5.35 -4.23
CA PHE A 52 -12.85 5.76 -4.05
C PHE A 52 -11.99 5.13 -5.14
N VAL A 53 -10.79 5.66 -5.36
CA VAL A 53 -9.95 5.29 -6.50
C VAL A 53 -8.56 4.85 -6.04
N PHE A 54 -8.30 3.56 -6.12
CA PHE A 54 -6.94 3.03 -5.99
C PHE A 54 -6.12 3.36 -7.23
N THR A 55 -4.88 3.73 -7.02
CA THR A 55 -4.00 4.17 -8.09
C THR A 55 -3.05 3.05 -8.55
N ARG A 56 -2.42 3.26 -9.70
CA ARG A 56 -1.33 2.41 -10.18
C ARG A 56 -0.21 2.31 -9.13
N ASP A 57 0.11 3.41 -8.46
CA ASP A 57 1.16 3.46 -7.43
C ASP A 57 0.81 2.61 -6.21
N ASP A 58 -0.46 2.55 -5.81
CA ASP A 58 -0.93 1.69 -4.72
C ASP A 58 -0.73 0.21 -5.05
N VAL A 59 -1.09 -0.19 -6.28
CA VAL A 59 -0.87 -1.56 -6.74
C VAL A 59 0.61 -1.89 -6.79
N LEU A 60 1.44 -1.01 -7.37
CA LEU A 60 2.88 -1.22 -7.45
C LEU A 60 3.53 -1.33 -6.07
N LYS A 61 3.16 -0.46 -5.12
CA LYS A 61 3.65 -0.54 -3.74
C LYS A 61 3.26 -1.86 -3.06
N SER A 62 2.04 -2.35 -3.30
CA SER A 62 1.61 -3.63 -2.74
C SER A 62 2.40 -4.82 -3.30
N LEU A 63 2.72 -4.81 -4.60
CA LEU A 63 3.59 -5.81 -5.23
C LEU A 63 5.01 -5.78 -4.66
N LEU A 64 5.60 -4.59 -4.52
CA LEU A 64 6.91 -4.42 -3.89
C LEU A 64 6.93 -4.94 -2.45
N LEU A 65 5.87 -4.64 -1.70
CA LEU A 65 5.72 -5.10 -0.32
C LEU A 65 5.62 -6.62 -0.21
N ALA A 66 4.94 -7.28 -1.16
CA ALA A 66 4.85 -8.74 -1.23
C ALA A 66 6.22 -9.40 -1.41
N GLU A 67 7.09 -8.81 -2.23
CA GLU A 67 8.49 -9.26 -2.38
C GLU A 67 9.38 -8.84 -1.20
N GLY A 68 8.84 -8.17 -0.20
CA GLY A 68 9.63 -7.65 0.89
C GLY A 68 10.58 -6.53 0.49
N ALA A 69 10.35 -5.90 -0.66
CA ALA A 69 11.16 -4.80 -1.16
C ALA A 69 10.83 -3.46 -0.46
N GLU A 70 11.68 -2.48 -0.71
CA GLU A 70 11.43 -1.09 -0.32
C GLU A 70 10.26 -0.53 -1.14
N THR A 71 9.33 0.14 -0.50
CA THR A 71 8.18 0.77 -1.17
C THR A 71 8.43 2.23 -1.55
N ARG A 72 9.56 2.78 -1.13
CA ARG A 72 10.00 4.12 -1.51
C ARG A 72 10.66 4.10 -2.88
N PHE A 73 9.99 4.63 -3.87
CA PHE A 73 10.43 4.63 -5.26
C PHE A 73 11.77 5.35 -5.47
N ASP A 74 12.04 6.42 -4.71
CA ASP A 74 13.29 7.17 -4.76
C ASP A 74 14.52 6.36 -4.36
N LYS A 75 14.37 5.34 -3.54
CA LYS A 75 15.45 4.43 -3.19
C LYS A 75 15.67 3.36 -4.25
N LEU A 76 14.58 2.81 -4.78
CA LEU A 76 14.63 1.71 -5.76
C LEU A 76 15.23 2.12 -7.08
N VAL A 77 14.94 3.33 -7.59
CA VAL A 77 15.43 3.78 -8.91
C VAL A 77 16.94 3.84 -9.02
N ASN A 78 17.67 3.82 -7.91
CA ASN A 78 19.13 3.87 -7.88
C ASN A 78 19.78 2.47 -7.82
N ASP A 79 19.01 1.39 -7.60
CA ASP A 79 19.52 0.02 -7.53
C ASP A 79 19.04 -0.83 -8.72
N ARG A 80 19.83 -0.81 -9.79
CA ARG A 80 19.52 -1.54 -11.02
C ARG A 80 19.40 -3.05 -10.81
N LYS A 81 20.31 -3.64 -10.03
CA LYS A 81 20.29 -5.10 -9.81
C LYS A 81 19.01 -5.52 -9.09
N GLN A 82 18.61 -4.75 -8.08
CA GLN A 82 17.37 -4.99 -7.35
C GLN A 82 16.17 -4.83 -8.28
N LEU A 83 16.13 -3.80 -9.13
CA LEU A 83 15.04 -3.59 -10.09
C LEU A 83 14.90 -4.74 -11.09
N GLU A 84 16.01 -5.23 -11.66
CA GLU A 84 15.99 -6.37 -12.58
C GLU A 84 15.51 -7.67 -11.90
N GLN A 85 15.85 -7.87 -10.62
CA GLN A 85 15.34 -9.00 -9.84
C GLN A 85 13.85 -8.86 -9.52
N LEU A 86 13.41 -7.65 -9.13
CA LEU A 86 12.01 -7.37 -8.84
C LEU A 86 11.14 -7.54 -10.09
N ALA A 87 11.57 -7.00 -11.23
CA ALA A 87 10.83 -7.13 -12.48
C ALA A 87 10.56 -8.58 -12.90
N LYS A 88 11.43 -9.53 -12.51
CA LYS A 88 11.21 -10.98 -12.74
C LYS A 88 10.25 -11.63 -11.76
N LYS A 89 10.11 -11.07 -10.55
CA LYS A 89 9.35 -11.69 -9.46
C LYS A 89 7.96 -11.11 -9.27
N LEU A 90 7.81 -9.80 -9.48
CA LEU A 90 6.56 -9.09 -9.27
C LEU A 90 5.38 -9.65 -10.06
N PRO A 91 5.53 -10.11 -11.32
CA PRO A 91 4.42 -10.70 -12.09
C PRO A 91 3.71 -11.84 -11.36
N ALA A 92 4.45 -12.67 -10.63
CA ALA A 92 3.86 -13.81 -9.90
C ALA A 92 2.86 -13.39 -8.81
N HIS A 93 2.97 -12.15 -8.29
CA HIS A 93 2.07 -11.65 -7.25
C HIS A 93 0.80 -10.98 -7.79
N ILE A 94 0.74 -10.69 -9.09
CA ILE A 94 -0.37 -9.93 -9.69
C ILE A 94 -1.74 -10.56 -9.42
N PRO A 95 -1.97 -11.85 -9.64
CA PRO A 95 -3.30 -12.42 -9.43
C PRO A 95 -3.77 -12.31 -7.98
N THR A 96 -2.86 -12.56 -7.04
CA THR A 96 -3.17 -12.51 -5.60
C THR A 96 -3.37 -11.09 -5.11
N MET A 97 -2.59 -10.13 -5.61
CA MET A 97 -2.75 -8.72 -5.29
C MET A 97 -4.03 -8.12 -5.87
N LYS A 98 -4.37 -8.43 -7.12
CA LYS A 98 -5.64 -8.04 -7.74
C LYS A 98 -6.82 -8.49 -6.87
N ARG A 99 -6.87 -9.77 -6.51
CA ARG A 99 -7.89 -10.32 -5.62
C ARG A 99 -7.92 -9.61 -4.27
N ALA A 100 -6.75 -9.36 -3.67
CA ALA A 100 -6.65 -8.69 -2.37
C ALA A 100 -7.21 -7.26 -2.40
N TRP A 101 -6.90 -6.49 -3.44
CA TRP A 101 -7.46 -5.15 -3.64
C TRP A 101 -8.97 -5.17 -3.85
N GLN A 102 -9.49 -6.14 -4.62
CA GLN A 102 -10.94 -6.32 -4.80
C GLN A 102 -11.62 -6.66 -3.48
N MET A 103 -11.05 -7.59 -2.68
CA MET A 103 -11.57 -7.93 -1.35
C MET A 103 -11.54 -6.73 -0.41
N LEU A 104 -10.42 -5.99 -0.39
CA LEU A 104 -10.30 -4.78 0.42
C LEU A 104 -11.36 -3.74 0.03
N GLY A 105 -11.56 -3.54 -1.28
CA GLY A 105 -12.59 -2.62 -1.79
C GLY A 105 -13.99 -2.97 -1.27
N VAL A 106 -14.35 -4.28 -1.24
CA VAL A 106 -15.60 -4.75 -0.64
C VAL A 106 -15.66 -4.44 0.85
N ILE A 107 -14.59 -4.76 1.60
CA ILE A 107 -14.53 -4.52 3.05
C ILE A 107 -14.67 -3.03 3.36
N LEU A 108 -13.97 -2.17 2.63
CA LEU A 108 -14.05 -0.71 2.82
C LEU A 108 -15.47 -0.18 2.58
N GLN A 109 -16.10 -0.61 1.51
CA GLN A 109 -17.43 -0.13 1.14
C GLN A 109 -18.54 -0.74 2.00
N ASP A 110 -18.54 -2.07 2.15
CA ASP A 110 -19.68 -2.79 2.71
C ASP A 110 -19.58 -2.96 4.23
N ASP A 111 -18.37 -3.15 4.77
CA ASP A 111 -18.16 -3.37 6.19
C ASP A 111 -17.73 -2.09 6.93
N CYS A 112 -16.77 -1.34 6.36
CA CYS A 112 -16.34 -0.06 6.93
C CYS A 112 -17.25 1.11 6.55
N LYS A 113 -18.23 0.94 5.63
CA LYS A 113 -19.12 2.02 5.19
C LYS A 113 -18.38 3.28 4.70
N ILE A 114 -17.20 3.09 4.09
CA ILE A 114 -16.42 4.18 3.52
C ILE A 114 -16.91 4.41 2.09
N HIS A 115 -17.51 5.57 1.84
CA HIS A 115 -18.12 5.95 0.58
C HIS A 115 -17.51 7.23 -0.03
N SER A 116 -16.30 7.59 0.39
CA SER A 116 -15.63 8.80 -0.12
C SER A 116 -14.12 8.68 -0.04
N GLU A 117 -13.45 9.13 -1.10
CA GLU A 117 -11.99 9.28 -1.17
C GLU A 117 -11.44 10.19 -0.05
N ARG A 118 -12.24 11.14 0.41
CA ARG A 118 -11.86 12.07 1.50
C ARG A 118 -11.50 11.37 2.81
N PHE A 119 -11.91 10.12 2.99
CA PHE A 119 -11.55 9.33 4.16
C PHE A 119 -10.05 9.00 4.20
N PHE A 120 -9.40 8.95 3.04
CA PHE A 120 -7.97 8.62 2.89
C PHE A 120 -7.07 9.85 2.79
N ARG A 121 -7.26 10.85 3.67
CA ARG A 121 -6.53 12.13 3.65
C ARG A 121 -4.99 11.98 3.64
N GLY A 122 -4.46 10.90 4.19
CA GLY A 122 -3.03 10.55 4.20
C GLY A 122 -2.58 9.65 3.04
N GLY A 123 -3.46 9.41 2.05
CA GLY A 123 -3.24 8.44 0.97
C GLY A 123 -3.46 6.99 1.39
N HIS A 124 -3.31 6.08 0.44
CA HIS A 124 -3.65 4.66 0.61
C HIS A 124 -2.55 3.82 1.30
N ASN A 125 -1.42 4.41 1.70
CA ASN A 125 -0.35 3.66 2.38
C ASN A 125 -0.85 2.94 3.64
N SER A 126 -1.84 3.51 4.33
CA SER A 126 -2.48 2.89 5.50
C SER A 126 -3.19 1.57 5.19
N LEU A 127 -3.53 1.33 3.92
CA LEU A 127 -4.24 0.13 3.48
C LEU A 127 -3.30 -1.03 3.08
N LEU A 128 -2.06 -0.74 2.75
CA LEU A 128 -1.12 -1.74 2.21
C LEU A 128 -0.88 -2.95 3.12
N PRO A 129 -0.76 -2.82 4.46
CA PRO A 129 -0.65 -3.99 5.35
C PRO A 129 -1.86 -4.93 5.28
N PHE A 130 -3.06 -4.37 5.07
CA PHE A 130 -4.29 -5.15 4.93
C PHE A 130 -4.34 -5.86 3.57
N VAL A 131 -3.95 -5.18 2.50
CA VAL A 131 -3.81 -5.81 1.17
C VAL A 131 -2.85 -6.98 1.21
N LEU A 132 -1.68 -6.81 1.85
CA LEU A 132 -0.71 -7.89 1.99
C LEU A 132 -1.28 -9.07 2.77
N PHE A 133 -1.98 -8.83 3.88
CA PHE A 133 -2.65 -9.89 4.62
C PHE A 133 -3.70 -10.61 3.75
N LEU A 134 -4.55 -9.86 3.07
CA LEU A 134 -5.60 -10.39 2.19
C LEU A 134 -5.04 -11.18 1.00
N SER A 135 -3.85 -10.81 0.50
CA SER A 135 -3.21 -11.54 -0.62
C SER A 135 -2.87 -12.98 -0.27
N GLN A 136 -2.67 -13.26 1.01
CA GLN A 136 -2.29 -14.57 1.54
C GLN A 136 -3.48 -15.39 2.07
N HIS A 137 -4.66 -14.76 2.17
CA HIS A 137 -5.87 -15.38 2.70
C HIS A 137 -7.00 -15.32 1.67
N GLU A 138 -7.35 -16.47 1.09
CA GLU A 138 -8.45 -16.52 0.12
C GLU A 138 -9.82 -16.35 0.77
N GLN A 139 -9.95 -16.80 2.00
CA GLN A 139 -11.17 -16.71 2.78
C GLN A 139 -10.85 -16.10 4.15
N LEU A 140 -11.75 -15.28 4.64
CA LEU A 140 -11.65 -14.67 5.96
C LEU A 140 -12.65 -15.28 6.92
N SER A 141 -12.20 -15.59 8.13
CA SER A 141 -13.11 -15.84 9.23
C SER A 141 -13.87 -14.56 9.59
N ASN A 142 -15.07 -14.71 10.19
CA ASN A 142 -15.80 -13.55 10.73
C ASN A 142 -14.98 -12.79 11.80
N GLY A 143 -14.12 -13.50 12.54
CA GLY A 143 -13.21 -12.91 13.50
C GLY A 143 -12.14 -12.03 12.85
N ASP A 144 -11.51 -12.53 11.79
CA ASP A 144 -10.50 -11.76 11.05
C ASP A 144 -11.11 -10.57 10.32
N LYS A 145 -12.31 -10.73 9.77
CA LYS A 145 -13.03 -9.62 9.14
C LYS A 145 -13.26 -8.47 10.13
N ARG A 146 -13.71 -8.76 11.35
CA ARG A 146 -13.86 -7.75 12.39
C ARG A 146 -12.54 -7.09 12.77
N LYS A 147 -11.47 -7.87 12.92
CA LYS A 147 -10.13 -7.34 13.21
C LYS A 147 -9.61 -6.42 12.10
N ILE A 148 -9.85 -6.79 10.83
CA ILE A 148 -9.47 -5.97 9.67
C ILE A 148 -10.23 -4.65 9.69
N VAL A 149 -11.55 -4.67 9.88
CA VAL A 149 -12.38 -3.46 9.94
C VAL A 149 -11.89 -2.51 11.04
N LEU A 150 -11.70 -3.02 12.27
CA LEU A 150 -11.16 -2.23 13.37
C LEU A 150 -9.75 -1.71 13.09
N GLY A 151 -8.90 -2.55 12.49
CA GLY A 151 -7.55 -2.19 12.12
C GLY A 151 -7.50 -1.08 11.05
N ILE A 152 -8.38 -1.13 10.05
CA ILE A 152 -8.50 -0.10 9.01
C ILE A 152 -8.85 1.25 9.63
N TYR A 153 -9.88 1.30 10.48
CA TYR A 153 -10.25 2.53 11.17
C TYR A 153 -9.08 3.05 12.03
N LEU A 154 -8.45 2.17 12.81
CA LEU A 154 -7.33 2.54 13.64
C LEU A 154 -6.15 3.10 12.82
N ALA A 155 -5.79 2.45 11.71
CA ALA A 155 -4.69 2.87 10.85
C ALA A 155 -4.97 4.21 10.15
N ILE A 156 -6.19 4.40 9.64
CA ILE A 156 -6.58 5.65 8.95
C ILE A 156 -6.70 6.79 9.94
N MET A 157 -7.41 6.61 11.04
CA MET A 157 -7.66 7.69 12.02
C MET A 157 -6.38 8.11 12.74
N SER A 158 -5.51 7.16 13.07
CA SER A 158 -4.23 7.48 13.70
C SER A 158 -3.20 8.03 12.70
N GLY A 159 -3.32 7.73 11.41
CA GLY A 159 -2.29 8.04 10.42
C GLY A 159 -0.96 7.35 10.68
N VAL A 160 -0.94 6.24 11.44
CA VAL A 160 0.29 5.56 11.89
C VAL A 160 1.22 5.14 10.76
N PHE A 161 0.70 4.94 9.57
CA PHE A 161 1.45 4.61 8.36
C PHE A 161 1.60 5.79 7.39
N SER A 162 0.99 6.94 7.67
CA SER A 162 1.09 8.13 6.83
C SER A 162 2.50 8.69 6.88
N GLY A 163 3.14 8.86 5.71
CA GLY A 163 4.53 9.32 5.62
C GLY A 163 5.58 8.39 6.26
N ALA A 164 5.19 7.19 6.69
CA ALA A 164 6.01 6.27 7.47
C ALA A 164 6.16 4.91 6.77
N GLU A 165 6.61 4.90 5.51
CA GLU A 165 6.73 3.69 4.68
C GLU A 165 7.61 2.61 5.33
N ALA A 166 8.69 2.98 6.01
CA ALA A 166 9.55 2.03 6.74
C ALA A 166 8.79 1.33 7.88
N ARG A 167 7.93 2.08 8.60
CA ARG A 167 7.10 1.54 9.69
C ARG A 167 6.04 0.59 9.15
N MET A 168 5.38 0.99 8.07
CA MET A 168 4.41 0.16 7.35
C MET A 168 5.08 -1.13 6.84
N GLY A 169 6.21 -1.03 6.16
CA GLY A 169 6.96 -2.18 5.66
C GLY A 169 7.41 -3.13 6.77
N SER A 170 7.89 -2.59 7.89
CA SER A 170 8.27 -3.40 9.06
C SER A 170 7.08 -4.13 9.67
N PHE A 171 5.94 -3.46 9.84
CA PHE A 171 4.71 -4.08 10.33
C PHE A 171 4.24 -5.21 9.41
N ALA A 172 4.17 -4.93 8.10
CA ALA A 172 3.71 -5.88 7.11
C ALA A 172 4.61 -7.13 7.04
N LYS A 173 5.93 -6.97 6.99
CA LYS A 173 6.90 -8.08 6.92
C LYS A 173 6.90 -8.94 8.18
N ASN A 174 6.89 -8.32 9.35
CA ASN A 174 7.09 -9.04 10.60
C ASN A 174 5.81 -9.67 11.16
N LYS A 175 4.65 -9.17 10.80
CA LYS A 175 3.39 -9.51 11.45
C LYS A 175 2.25 -9.83 10.49
N GLY A 176 2.32 -9.38 9.22
CA GLY A 176 1.22 -9.55 8.26
C GLY A 176 1.31 -10.83 7.44
N SER A 177 2.53 -11.24 7.05
CA SER A 177 2.71 -12.23 6.00
C SER A 177 2.63 -13.70 6.45
N ALA A 178 2.75 -14.02 7.72
CA ALA A 178 2.75 -15.41 8.20
C ALA A 178 1.70 -15.68 9.30
N ALA A 179 0.88 -14.70 9.63
CA ALA A 179 -0.09 -14.84 10.70
C ALA A 179 -1.34 -15.56 10.21
N SER A 180 -1.78 -16.58 10.93
CA SER A 180 -3.08 -17.27 10.68
C SER A 180 -4.30 -16.35 10.90
N SER A 181 -4.12 -15.19 11.51
CA SER A 181 -5.15 -14.20 11.83
C SER A 181 -4.57 -12.80 11.75
N PHE A 182 -5.40 -11.80 11.37
CA PHE A 182 -4.92 -10.42 11.26
C PHE A 182 -4.38 -9.91 12.60
N PRO A 183 -3.15 -9.34 12.63
CA PRO A 183 -2.44 -8.97 13.87
C PRO A 183 -2.91 -7.62 14.46
N LEU A 184 -4.21 -7.51 14.81
CA LEU A 184 -4.81 -6.28 15.33
C LEU A 184 -4.12 -5.79 16.62
N GLU A 185 -3.77 -6.70 17.52
CA GLU A 185 -3.14 -6.36 18.82
C GLU A 185 -1.78 -5.71 18.62
N GLN A 186 -1.00 -6.18 17.62
CA GLN A 186 0.28 -5.59 17.28
C GLN A 186 0.11 -4.21 16.64
N LEU A 187 -0.95 -4.02 15.84
CA LEU A 187 -1.28 -2.70 15.30
C LEU A 187 -1.66 -1.72 16.42
N VAL A 188 -2.48 -2.16 17.39
CA VAL A 188 -2.82 -1.37 18.58
C VAL A 188 -1.57 -1.00 19.38
N ALA A 189 -0.67 -1.96 19.60
CA ALA A 189 0.58 -1.72 20.31
C ALA A 189 1.49 -0.73 19.55
N LEU A 190 1.54 -0.84 18.22
CA LEU A 190 2.28 0.09 17.37
C LEU A 190 1.74 1.52 17.52
N VAL A 191 0.41 1.69 17.40
CA VAL A 191 -0.23 3.01 17.52
C VAL A 191 -0.01 3.60 18.90
N LYS A 192 -0.19 2.82 19.97
CA LYS A 192 0.08 3.28 21.34
C LYS A 192 1.51 3.78 21.51
N ARG A 193 2.48 3.05 20.98
CA ARG A 193 3.90 3.43 21.05
C ARG A 193 4.19 4.74 20.31
N GLU A 194 3.65 4.90 19.11
CA GLU A 194 3.91 6.07 18.26
C GLU A 194 3.28 7.36 18.81
N TYR A 195 2.13 7.24 19.47
CA TYR A 195 1.44 8.39 20.05
C TYR A 195 1.72 8.58 21.55
N GLY A 196 2.48 7.68 22.16
CA GLY A 196 2.79 7.73 23.59
C GLY A 196 1.55 7.57 24.49
N VAL A 197 0.48 6.94 24.00
CA VAL A 197 -0.79 6.77 24.72
C VAL A 197 -0.86 5.42 25.41
N LYS A 198 -1.46 5.39 26.60
CA LYS A 198 -1.58 4.16 27.40
C LYS A 198 -2.84 3.35 27.05
N SER A 199 -3.89 4.02 26.60
CA SER A 199 -5.17 3.38 26.27
C SER A 199 -5.67 3.79 24.88
N LEU A 200 -6.65 3.06 24.33
CA LEU A 200 -7.36 3.46 23.13
C LEU A 200 -8.23 4.71 23.36
N ASP A 201 -8.75 4.89 24.55
CA ASP A 201 -9.55 6.08 24.92
C ASP A 201 -8.68 7.34 24.89
N ASP A 202 -7.43 7.27 25.39
CA ASP A 202 -6.47 8.37 25.28
C ASP A 202 -6.15 8.69 23.82
N LEU A 203 -6.02 7.65 22.96
CA LEU A 203 -5.81 7.83 21.54
C LEU A 203 -6.99 8.53 20.87
N LEU A 204 -8.22 8.08 21.13
CA LEU A 204 -9.42 8.69 20.55
C LEU A 204 -9.55 10.15 20.96
N ARG A 205 -9.23 10.50 22.20
CA ARG A 205 -9.19 11.90 22.66
C ARG A 205 -8.11 12.70 21.92
N SER A 206 -6.91 12.15 21.74
CA SER A 206 -5.82 12.83 21.03
C SER A 206 -6.13 13.08 19.55
N ILE A 207 -6.83 12.16 18.89
CA ILE A 207 -7.27 12.31 17.49
C ILE A 207 -8.40 13.34 17.37
N SER A 208 -9.29 13.43 18.35
CA SER A 208 -10.41 14.39 18.33
C SER A 208 -10.00 15.84 18.53
N ILE A 209 -8.75 16.10 18.94
CA ILE A 209 -8.19 17.43 19.18
C ILE A 209 -7.43 17.97 17.96
N LEU A 210 -7.19 17.13 16.95
CA LEU A 210 -6.54 17.58 15.71
C LEU A 210 -7.55 18.37 14.86
N PRO A 211 -7.20 19.61 14.46
CA PRO A 211 -8.09 20.51 13.71
C PRO A 211 -8.43 20.01 12.31
#